data_df24092f80e811d73f066065797d6a82
#
_entry.id   df24092f80e811d73f066065797d6a82
#
_cell.length_a   1.000
_cell.length_b   1.000
_cell.length_c   1.000
_cell.angle_alpha   90.00
_cell.angle_beta   90.00
_cell.angle_gamma   90.00
#
_symmetry.space_group_name_H-M   'P 1'
#
loop_
_entity.id
_entity.type
_entity.pdbx_description
1 polymer ?
#
loop_
_entity_poly.entity_id
_entity_poly.type
_entity_poly.pdbx_seq_one_letter_code
_entity_poly.pdbx_strand_id
1 'polypeptide(L)'
;MMSFLASTAALTLGWVLLGVAGLTAVVLGAMPDTRLPMARRRPGTAAPGTNLQRAATVATNTVDKFMRGRSGSLDTILEEAGVTTPAKDLIVILGGVALACFAIGLVLGQPVIGLLAALMCPVVGRMMLSMLADHRRKVFGSQLDEILQMMAGSLRAGYSLPQAVATISQEAGDPVAQEFARVTNEARVGRSMMDSLDDLARRMRNEDFYWITQAIGINREVGGNLADVLDNVSKTIRERTQMKRQVAALAADGTLSAIILMLLPFVIALVLFIVSPAYISKLFAEPLGWAMIGAGGVMLAIGGFWMAKIINLKY
;
A
#
# COMPACT_ATOMS: atom_id res chain seq x y z
N MET A 1 8.41 -36.43 25.86
CA MET A 1 8.73 -36.30 24.45
C MET A 1 7.85 -35.23 23.74
N MET A 2 6.54 -35.11 24.04
CA MET A 2 5.66 -34.07 23.48
C MET A 2 5.95 -32.64 23.99
N SER A 3 6.38 -32.44 25.21
CA SER A 3 6.74 -31.13 25.77
C SER A 3 8.00 -30.52 25.16
N PHE A 4 8.93 -31.35 24.71
CA PHE A 4 10.17 -30.92 24.07
C PHE A 4 9.92 -30.45 22.62
N LEU A 5 8.99 -31.08 21.90
CA LEU A 5 8.59 -30.67 20.54
C LEU A 5 7.77 -29.38 20.53
N ALA A 6 6.94 -29.15 21.56
CA ALA A 6 6.18 -27.91 21.71
C ALA A 6 7.07 -26.69 22.04
N SER A 7 8.14 -26.91 22.83
CA SER A 7 9.10 -25.85 23.19
C SER A 7 9.99 -25.44 22.00
N THR A 8 10.41 -26.40 21.19
CA THR A 8 11.20 -26.11 19.97
C THR A 8 10.37 -25.42 18.89
N ALA A 9 9.09 -25.80 18.72
CA ALA A 9 8.18 -25.15 17.79
C ALA A 9 7.83 -23.69 18.22
N ALA A 10 7.67 -23.45 19.52
CA ALA A 10 7.43 -22.09 20.03
C ALA A 10 8.67 -21.18 19.88
N LEU A 11 9.89 -21.73 20.11
CA LEU A 11 11.13 -21.01 19.90
C LEU A 11 11.37 -20.69 18.42
N THR A 12 11.08 -21.62 17.49
CA THR A 12 11.21 -21.39 16.06
C THR A 12 10.22 -20.35 15.54
N LEU A 13 8.98 -20.36 16.03
CA LEU A 13 7.98 -19.33 15.73
C LEU A 13 8.42 -17.94 16.23
N GLY A 14 9.01 -17.87 17.42
CA GLY A 14 9.57 -16.64 17.98
C GLY A 14 10.72 -16.06 17.14
N TRP A 15 11.61 -16.88 16.63
CA TRP A 15 12.73 -16.46 15.78
C TRP A 15 12.29 -16.05 14.37
N VAL A 16 11.28 -16.71 13.80
CA VAL A 16 10.66 -16.29 12.52
C VAL A 16 9.99 -14.94 12.68
N LEU A 17 9.25 -14.71 13.77
CA LEU A 17 8.65 -13.41 14.08
C LEU A 17 9.69 -12.32 14.32
N LEU A 18 10.81 -12.63 15.00
CA LEU A 18 11.93 -11.71 15.18
C LEU A 18 12.63 -11.39 13.84
N GLY A 19 12.80 -12.37 12.96
CA GLY A 19 13.35 -12.17 11.61
C GLY A 19 12.45 -11.26 10.75
N VAL A 20 11.12 -11.46 10.80
CA VAL A 20 10.13 -10.61 10.11
C VAL A 20 10.10 -9.22 10.73
N ALA A 21 10.15 -9.11 12.06
CA ALA A 21 10.21 -7.82 12.75
C ALA A 21 11.53 -7.06 12.48
N GLY A 22 12.66 -7.76 12.41
CA GLY A 22 13.95 -7.19 11.99
C GLY A 22 13.92 -6.71 10.53
N LEU A 23 13.28 -7.47 9.65
CA LEU A 23 13.07 -7.10 8.25
C LEU A 23 12.21 -5.83 8.13
N THR A 24 11.11 -5.78 8.85
CA THR A 24 10.23 -4.59 8.85
C THR A 24 10.93 -3.37 9.45
N ALA A 25 11.74 -3.54 10.50
CA ALA A 25 12.53 -2.45 11.09
C ALA A 25 13.63 -1.94 10.15
N VAL A 26 14.32 -2.83 9.43
CA VAL A 26 15.35 -2.45 8.43
C VAL A 26 14.72 -1.77 7.23
N VAL A 27 13.56 -2.23 6.74
CA VAL A 27 12.84 -1.61 5.63
C VAL A 27 12.24 -0.27 6.05
N LEU A 28 11.69 -0.14 7.26
CA LEU A 28 11.21 1.12 7.83
C LEU A 28 12.36 2.10 8.12
N GLY A 29 13.52 1.62 8.58
CA GLY A 29 14.72 2.43 8.81
C GLY A 29 15.46 2.82 7.53
N ALA A 30 15.30 2.08 6.45
CA ALA A 30 15.81 2.41 5.12
C ALA A 30 14.90 3.35 4.32
N MET A 31 13.69 3.65 4.84
CA MET A 31 12.86 4.72 4.29
C MET A 31 13.55 6.05 4.58
N PRO A 32 14.05 6.77 3.56
CA PRO A 32 14.66 8.06 3.80
C PRO A 32 13.59 9.01 4.35
N ASP A 33 13.86 9.60 5.51
CA ASP A 33 13.15 10.80 5.97
C ASP A 33 13.06 11.76 4.79
N THR A 34 11.85 12.20 4.46
CA THR A 34 11.53 13.08 3.33
C THR A 34 12.11 14.51 3.46
N ARG A 35 13.19 14.68 4.21
CA ARG A 35 13.96 15.91 4.26
C ARG A 35 15.17 15.77 3.37
N LEU A 36 15.06 16.27 2.13
CA LEU A 36 16.19 16.43 1.21
C LEU A 36 17.27 17.34 1.85
N PRO A 37 18.45 16.83 2.24
CA PRO A 37 19.59 17.69 2.44
C PRO A 37 20.07 18.10 1.04
N MET A 38 19.96 19.37 0.70
CA MET A 38 20.66 19.97 -0.44
C MET A 38 22.18 19.99 -0.16
N ALA A 39 22.79 18.81 -0.16
CA ALA A 39 24.24 18.67 -0.17
C ALA A 39 24.69 18.62 -1.64
N ARG A 40 25.18 19.75 -2.15
CA ARG A 40 26.00 19.84 -3.37
C ARG A 40 27.02 18.70 -3.40
N ARG A 41 26.79 17.66 -4.19
CA ARG A 41 27.84 16.68 -4.50
C ARG A 41 28.93 17.38 -5.30
N ARG A 42 30.07 17.63 -4.67
CA ARG A 42 31.32 17.86 -5.37
C ARG A 42 31.77 16.52 -5.96
N PRO A 43 32.07 16.43 -7.27
CA PRO A 43 32.70 15.24 -7.83
C PRO A 43 34.18 15.21 -7.40
N GLY A 44 34.59 14.14 -6.75
CA GLY A 44 36.00 13.82 -6.53
C GLY A 44 36.47 13.88 -5.10
N THR A 45 36.24 12.82 -4.34
CA THR A 45 37.19 12.21 -3.38
C THR A 45 36.64 10.83 -3.00
N ALA A 46 37.10 9.80 -3.72
CA ALA A 46 36.89 8.41 -3.32
C ALA A 46 37.79 8.11 -2.13
N ALA A 47 37.22 7.99 -0.95
CA ALA A 47 37.90 7.41 0.19
C ALA A 47 38.14 5.88 -0.06
N PRO A 48 39.27 5.28 0.40
CA PRO A 48 39.56 3.88 0.15
C PRO A 48 38.53 2.99 0.86
N GLY A 49 37.77 2.25 0.07
CA GLY A 49 36.63 1.45 0.54
C GLY A 49 37.10 0.24 1.39
N THR A 50 36.44 0.07 2.52
CA THR A 50 36.49 -1.12 3.39
C THR A 50 36.12 -2.37 2.60
N ASN A 51 36.62 -3.54 3.01
CA ASN A 51 36.35 -4.84 2.35
C ASN A 51 34.85 -5.14 2.18
N LEU A 52 33.99 -4.57 3.02
CA LEU A 52 32.53 -4.60 2.91
C LEU A 52 32.01 -3.85 1.66
N GLN A 53 32.60 -2.72 1.29
CA GLN A 53 32.21 -1.97 0.08
C GLN A 53 32.63 -2.71 -1.20
N ARG A 54 33.77 -3.45 -1.17
CA ARG A 54 34.14 -4.30 -2.33
C ARG A 54 33.22 -5.51 -2.49
N ALA A 55 32.78 -6.13 -1.40
CA ALA A 55 31.78 -7.20 -1.46
C ALA A 55 30.43 -6.70 -1.96
N ALA A 56 30.00 -5.51 -1.55
CA ALA A 56 28.76 -4.87 -2.03
C ALA A 56 28.85 -4.52 -3.53
N THR A 57 29.97 -3.99 -4.02
CA THR A 57 30.16 -3.67 -5.45
C THR A 57 30.25 -4.92 -6.34
N VAL A 58 30.80 -6.02 -5.85
CA VAL A 58 30.81 -7.30 -6.58
C VAL A 58 29.40 -7.90 -6.63
N ALA A 59 28.64 -7.83 -5.53
CA ALA A 59 27.25 -8.29 -5.47
C ALA A 59 26.36 -7.45 -6.42
N THR A 60 26.51 -6.13 -6.43
CA THR A 60 25.74 -5.24 -7.34
C THR A 60 26.07 -5.49 -8.81
N ASN A 61 27.32 -5.73 -9.17
CA ASN A 61 27.72 -6.02 -10.56
C ASN A 61 27.20 -7.39 -11.05
N THR A 62 27.10 -8.37 -10.15
CA THR A 62 26.56 -9.70 -10.48
C THR A 62 25.04 -9.64 -10.65
N VAL A 63 24.35 -8.84 -9.82
CA VAL A 63 22.92 -8.57 -9.90
C VAL A 63 22.59 -7.81 -11.19
N ASP A 64 23.39 -6.80 -11.58
CA ASP A 64 23.22 -6.05 -12.84
C ASP A 64 23.30 -6.96 -14.08
N LYS A 65 24.16 -7.97 -14.05
CA LYS A 65 24.32 -8.92 -15.17
C LYS A 65 23.13 -9.90 -15.29
N PHE A 66 22.54 -10.26 -14.16
CA PHE A 66 21.37 -11.16 -14.13
C PHE A 66 20.05 -10.42 -14.41
N MET A 67 20.01 -9.10 -14.19
CA MET A 67 18.79 -8.27 -14.26
C MET A 67 18.59 -7.51 -15.58
N ARG A 68 19.51 -7.55 -16.55
CA ARG A 68 19.37 -6.83 -17.82
C ARG A 68 18.09 -7.10 -18.64
N GLY A 69 17.27 -8.09 -18.20
CA GLY A 69 15.98 -8.39 -18.82
C GLY A 69 14.74 -8.18 -17.92
N ARG A 70 14.91 -7.89 -16.62
CA ARG A 70 13.81 -7.84 -15.63
C ARG A 70 13.70 -6.52 -14.84
N SER A 71 14.64 -5.59 -15.01
CA SER A 71 14.68 -4.33 -14.25
C SER A 71 13.50 -3.40 -14.54
N GLY A 72 12.97 -3.38 -15.75
CA GLY A 72 11.89 -2.45 -16.11
C GLY A 72 10.60 -2.57 -15.29
N SER A 73 10.27 -3.78 -14.81
CA SER A 73 9.05 -3.99 -14.01
C SER A 73 9.22 -3.59 -12.54
N LEU A 74 10.43 -3.67 -11.98
CA LEU A 74 10.70 -3.29 -10.59
C LEU A 74 10.92 -1.79 -10.46
N ASP A 75 11.57 -1.16 -11.45
CA ASP A 75 11.75 0.29 -11.50
C ASP A 75 10.40 1.01 -11.56
N THR A 76 9.44 0.52 -12.36
CA THR A 76 8.08 1.06 -12.40
C THR A 76 7.35 0.94 -11.06
N ILE A 77 7.47 -0.20 -10.37
CA ILE A 77 6.82 -0.37 -9.05
C ILE A 77 7.44 0.55 -8.00
N LEU A 78 8.75 0.76 -8.04
CA LEU A 78 9.47 1.67 -7.14
C LEU A 78 9.10 3.14 -7.41
N GLU A 79 9.02 3.53 -8.68
CA GLU A 79 8.53 4.86 -9.07
C GLU A 79 7.09 5.07 -8.60
N GLU A 80 6.21 4.09 -8.79
CA GLU A 80 4.82 4.13 -8.33
C GLU A 80 4.72 4.21 -6.79
N ALA A 81 5.62 3.52 -6.07
CA ALA A 81 5.72 3.59 -4.61
C ALA A 81 6.35 4.91 -4.10
N GLY A 82 6.97 5.71 -4.98
CA GLY A 82 7.66 6.94 -4.61
C GLY A 82 8.96 6.71 -3.84
N VAL A 83 9.51 5.51 -3.92
CA VAL A 83 10.76 5.16 -3.25
C VAL A 83 11.92 5.63 -4.12
N THR A 84 12.73 6.54 -3.58
CA THR A 84 13.88 7.14 -4.27
C THR A 84 15.10 6.22 -4.34
N THR A 85 15.06 5.07 -3.64
CA THR A 85 16.14 4.07 -3.68
C THR A 85 16.12 3.32 -5.01
N PRO A 86 17.26 3.18 -5.70
CA PRO A 86 17.33 2.43 -6.95
C PRO A 86 16.99 0.94 -6.70
N ALA A 87 16.31 0.31 -7.68
CA ALA A 87 15.86 -1.08 -7.59
C ALA A 87 16.98 -2.06 -7.20
N LYS A 88 18.19 -1.79 -7.62
CA LYS A 88 19.39 -2.59 -7.27
C LYS A 88 19.66 -2.63 -5.77
N ASP A 89 19.53 -1.51 -5.06
CA ASP A 89 19.80 -1.45 -3.62
C ASP A 89 18.73 -2.22 -2.84
N LEU A 90 17.47 -2.13 -3.27
CA LEU A 90 16.37 -2.90 -2.70
C LEU A 90 16.59 -4.42 -2.87
N ILE A 91 17.05 -4.83 -4.05
CA ILE A 91 17.31 -6.26 -4.32
C ILE A 91 18.49 -6.77 -3.47
N VAL A 92 19.53 -5.95 -3.30
CA VAL A 92 20.66 -6.29 -2.44
C VAL A 92 20.20 -6.44 -0.99
N ILE A 93 19.36 -5.53 -0.51
CA ILE A 93 18.80 -5.61 0.85
C ILE A 93 17.92 -6.86 1.00
N LEU A 94 16.99 -7.11 0.09
CA LEU A 94 16.13 -8.29 0.14
C LEU A 94 16.92 -9.59 0.01
N GLY A 95 17.92 -9.61 -0.85
CA GLY A 95 18.84 -10.74 -1.01
C GLY A 95 19.68 -11.00 0.25
N GLY A 96 20.20 -9.96 0.87
CA GLY A 96 20.95 -10.05 2.13
C GLY A 96 20.10 -10.59 3.27
N VAL A 97 18.86 -10.12 3.38
CA VAL A 97 17.90 -10.60 4.39
C VAL A 97 17.49 -12.05 4.12
N ALA A 98 17.21 -12.42 2.87
CA ALA A 98 16.90 -13.81 2.51
C ALA A 98 18.05 -14.75 2.86
N LEU A 99 19.29 -14.33 2.60
CA LEU A 99 20.49 -15.10 2.92
C LEU A 99 20.69 -15.21 4.43
N ALA A 100 20.44 -14.15 5.19
CA ALA A 100 20.47 -14.17 6.65
C ALA A 100 19.40 -15.11 7.24
N CYS A 101 18.16 -15.08 6.73
CA CYS A 101 17.10 -15.99 7.15
C CYS A 101 17.47 -17.47 6.87
N PHE A 102 18.08 -17.74 5.71
CA PHE A 102 18.55 -19.06 5.37
C PHE A 102 19.68 -19.53 6.29
N ALA A 103 20.68 -18.67 6.55
CA ALA A 103 21.80 -18.98 7.45
C ALA A 103 21.32 -19.27 8.88
N ILE A 104 20.36 -18.49 9.40
CA ILE A 104 19.73 -18.72 10.71
C ILE A 104 19.02 -20.09 10.73
N GLY A 105 18.30 -20.45 9.68
CA GLY A 105 17.64 -21.75 9.56
C GLY A 105 18.66 -22.93 9.58
N LEU A 106 19.81 -22.76 8.94
CA LEU A 106 20.90 -23.75 8.98
C LEU A 106 21.50 -23.91 10.39
N VAL A 107 21.79 -22.81 11.09
CA VAL A 107 22.30 -22.81 12.45
C VAL A 107 21.34 -23.47 13.44
N LEU A 108 20.03 -23.28 13.26
CA LEU A 108 18.98 -23.89 14.09
C LEU A 108 18.71 -25.37 13.74
N GLY A 109 19.43 -25.93 12.78
CA GLY A 109 19.26 -27.34 12.35
C GLY A 109 17.98 -27.61 11.56
N GLN A 110 17.33 -26.55 11.06
CA GLN A 110 16.08 -26.65 10.29
C GLN A 110 16.21 -25.97 8.90
N PRO A 111 16.97 -26.57 7.97
CA PRO A 111 17.25 -25.96 6.67
C PRO A 111 15.98 -25.72 5.82
N VAL A 112 14.96 -26.55 5.98
CA VAL A 112 13.70 -26.42 5.24
C VAL A 112 12.96 -25.14 5.63
N ILE A 113 12.92 -24.81 6.93
CA ILE A 113 12.26 -23.58 7.41
C ILE A 113 13.06 -22.35 6.99
N GLY A 114 14.39 -22.41 7.06
CA GLY A 114 15.26 -21.35 6.54
C GLY A 114 15.07 -21.08 5.05
N LEU A 115 14.93 -22.13 4.24
CA LEU A 115 14.67 -22.02 2.81
C LEU A 115 13.28 -21.41 2.52
N LEU A 116 12.24 -21.84 3.25
CA LEU A 116 10.89 -21.29 3.11
C LEU A 116 10.87 -19.81 3.50
N ALA A 117 11.51 -19.42 4.59
CA ALA A 117 11.62 -18.02 5.02
C ALA A 117 12.35 -17.16 3.98
N ALA A 118 13.46 -17.66 3.41
CA ALA A 118 14.20 -16.98 2.36
C ALA A 118 13.37 -16.79 1.09
N LEU A 119 12.55 -17.80 0.71
CA LEU A 119 11.67 -17.74 -0.46
C LEU A 119 10.48 -16.76 -0.26
N MET A 120 10.00 -16.62 0.98
CA MET A 120 8.93 -15.67 1.31
C MET A 120 9.40 -14.21 1.32
N CYS A 121 10.69 -13.94 1.54
CA CYS A 121 11.24 -12.59 1.63
C CYS A 121 10.93 -11.72 0.39
N PRO A 122 11.16 -12.14 -0.87
CA PRO A 122 10.82 -11.33 -2.04
C PRO A 122 9.30 -11.16 -2.23
N VAL A 123 8.49 -12.11 -1.80
CA VAL A 123 7.02 -12.01 -1.87
C VAL A 123 6.52 -10.93 -0.92
N VAL A 124 7.01 -10.94 0.33
CA VAL A 124 6.68 -9.93 1.35
C VAL A 124 7.18 -8.55 0.91
N GLY A 125 8.40 -8.44 0.37
CA GLY A 125 8.94 -7.19 -0.14
C GLY A 125 8.07 -6.60 -1.26
N ARG A 126 7.64 -7.43 -2.23
CA ARG A 126 6.72 -6.99 -3.29
C ARG A 126 5.35 -6.57 -2.77
N MET A 127 4.79 -7.32 -1.81
CA MET A 127 3.51 -6.99 -1.18
C MET A 127 3.58 -5.65 -0.43
N MET A 128 4.68 -5.40 0.29
CA MET A 128 4.89 -4.14 1.00
C MET A 128 5.01 -2.95 0.05
N LEU A 129 5.76 -3.10 -1.06
CA LEU A 129 5.86 -2.06 -2.09
C LEU A 129 4.50 -1.75 -2.75
N SER A 130 3.69 -2.78 -3.03
CA SER A 130 2.36 -2.55 -3.59
C SER A 130 1.44 -1.83 -2.61
N MET A 131 1.52 -2.15 -1.30
CA MET A 131 0.77 -1.43 -0.27
C MET A 131 1.18 0.05 -0.16
N LEU A 132 2.49 0.35 -0.26
CA LEU A 132 2.98 1.73 -0.28
C LEU A 132 2.48 2.49 -1.51
N ALA A 133 2.56 1.88 -2.69
CA ALA A 133 2.06 2.47 -3.93
C ALA A 133 0.55 2.75 -3.84
N ASP A 134 -0.23 1.81 -3.32
CA ASP A 134 -1.68 1.98 -3.17
C ASP A 134 -2.03 3.04 -2.11
N HIS A 135 -1.27 3.13 -1.02
CA HIS A 135 -1.43 4.20 -0.04
C HIS A 135 -1.14 5.57 -0.68
N ARG A 136 -0.03 5.71 -1.41
CA ARG A 136 0.33 6.93 -2.13
C ARG A 136 -0.74 7.37 -3.13
N ARG A 137 -1.30 6.42 -3.89
CA ARG A 137 -2.42 6.69 -4.83
C ARG A 137 -3.68 7.16 -4.12
N LYS A 138 -4.02 6.56 -2.96
CA LYS A 138 -5.16 6.97 -2.15
C LYS A 138 -4.98 8.38 -1.61
N VAL A 139 -3.78 8.72 -1.10
CA VAL A 139 -3.47 10.07 -0.61
C VAL A 139 -3.56 11.07 -1.76
N PHE A 140 -2.97 10.78 -2.94
CA PHE A 140 -3.11 11.61 -4.14
C PHE A 140 -4.59 11.86 -4.50
N GLY A 141 -5.39 10.80 -4.54
CA GLY A 141 -6.83 10.91 -4.83
C GLY A 141 -7.60 11.75 -3.81
N SER A 142 -7.20 11.74 -2.54
CA SER A 142 -7.82 12.57 -1.50
C SER A 142 -7.48 14.06 -1.61
N GLN A 143 -6.35 14.40 -2.25
CA GLN A 143 -5.90 15.78 -2.49
C GLN A 143 -6.43 16.38 -3.80
N LEU A 144 -7.19 15.61 -4.58
CA LEU A 144 -7.64 16.01 -5.92
C LEU A 144 -8.47 17.29 -5.93
N ASP A 145 -9.39 17.43 -4.96
CA ASP A 145 -10.24 18.60 -4.82
C ASP A 145 -9.41 19.86 -4.56
N GLU A 146 -8.41 19.78 -3.70
CA GLU A 146 -7.48 20.87 -3.38
C GLU A 146 -6.65 21.27 -4.62
N ILE A 147 -6.12 20.30 -5.36
CA ILE A 147 -5.38 20.51 -6.61
C ILE A 147 -6.23 21.29 -7.61
N LEU A 148 -7.47 20.87 -7.81
CA LEU A 148 -8.38 21.50 -8.77
C LEU A 148 -8.71 22.93 -8.37
N GLN A 149 -8.92 23.21 -7.10
CA GLN A 149 -9.19 24.55 -6.60
C GLN A 149 -7.96 25.46 -6.77
N MET A 150 -6.75 24.97 -6.46
CA MET A 150 -5.51 25.71 -6.68
C MET A 150 -5.30 26.02 -8.17
N MET A 151 -5.55 25.03 -9.04
CA MET A 151 -5.42 25.19 -10.49
C MET A 151 -6.43 26.19 -11.04
N ALA A 152 -7.72 26.05 -10.68
CA ALA A 152 -8.78 26.97 -11.11
C ALA A 152 -8.54 28.40 -10.58
N GLY A 153 -8.11 28.53 -9.33
CA GLY A 153 -7.74 29.82 -8.73
C GLY A 153 -6.57 30.51 -9.46
N SER A 154 -5.52 29.76 -9.77
CA SER A 154 -4.37 30.28 -10.52
C SER A 154 -4.75 30.73 -11.93
N LEU A 155 -5.56 29.92 -12.64
CA LEU A 155 -6.06 30.26 -13.98
C LEU A 155 -6.95 31.50 -13.96
N ARG A 156 -7.80 31.62 -12.94
CA ARG A 156 -8.70 32.79 -12.75
C ARG A 156 -7.91 34.07 -12.43
N ALA A 157 -6.77 33.94 -11.77
CA ALA A 157 -5.81 35.01 -11.55
C ALA A 157 -5.02 35.41 -12.81
N GLY A 158 -5.25 34.71 -13.93
CA GLY A 158 -4.61 35.00 -15.22
C GLY A 158 -3.29 34.25 -15.45
N TYR A 159 -2.91 33.31 -14.59
CA TYR A 159 -1.76 32.47 -14.82
C TYR A 159 -2.02 31.46 -15.95
N SER A 160 -0.97 31.14 -16.68
CA SER A 160 -1.02 30.06 -17.69
C SER A 160 -1.08 28.69 -17.01
N LEU A 161 -1.57 27.65 -17.71
CA LEU A 161 -1.60 26.27 -17.21
C LEU A 161 -0.24 25.78 -16.70
N PRO A 162 0.90 26.01 -17.39
CA PRO A 162 2.22 25.65 -16.88
C PRO A 162 2.58 26.34 -15.56
N GLN A 163 2.16 27.60 -15.39
CA GLN A 163 2.38 28.34 -14.13
C GLN A 163 1.52 27.77 -13.01
N ALA A 164 0.24 27.47 -13.27
CA ALA A 164 -0.65 26.83 -12.30
C ALA A 164 -0.09 25.47 -11.83
N VAL A 165 0.40 24.64 -12.77
CA VAL A 165 1.05 23.36 -12.46
C VAL A 165 2.31 23.56 -11.60
N ALA A 166 3.12 24.58 -11.90
CA ALA A 166 4.30 24.91 -11.11
C ALA A 166 3.94 25.39 -9.70
N THR A 167 2.89 26.18 -9.54
CA THR A 167 2.37 26.61 -8.22
C THR A 167 1.95 25.40 -7.37
N ILE A 168 1.20 24.48 -7.95
CA ILE A 168 0.80 23.23 -7.26
C ILE A 168 2.03 22.45 -6.79
N SER A 169 3.09 22.37 -7.60
CA SER A 169 4.31 21.66 -7.21
C SER A 169 5.05 22.27 -6.02
N GLN A 170 4.75 23.53 -5.66
CA GLN A 170 5.38 24.25 -4.56
C GLN A 170 4.50 24.31 -3.31
N GLU A 171 3.19 24.38 -3.48
CA GLU A 171 2.24 24.64 -2.40
C GLU A 171 1.53 23.37 -1.92
N ALA A 172 1.38 22.35 -2.79
CA ALA A 172 0.71 21.13 -2.41
C ALA A 172 1.57 20.24 -1.48
N GLY A 173 0.91 19.35 -0.74
CA GLY A 173 1.58 18.31 0.04
C GLY A 173 2.02 17.12 -0.81
N ASP A 174 2.93 16.29 -0.28
CA ASP A 174 3.27 15.01 -0.90
C ASP A 174 2.07 14.04 -0.88
N PRO A 175 1.85 13.25 -1.91
CA PRO A 175 2.67 13.00 -3.10
C PRO A 175 2.43 13.98 -4.27
N VAL A 176 1.45 14.88 -4.19
CA VAL A 176 1.08 15.82 -5.26
C VAL A 176 2.24 16.71 -5.65
N ALA A 177 2.91 17.33 -4.67
CA ALA A 177 4.06 18.21 -4.92
C ALA A 177 5.12 17.52 -5.78
N GLN A 178 5.49 16.27 -5.45
CA GLN A 178 6.50 15.50 -6.16
C GLN A 178 6.09 15.18 -7.60
N GLU A 179 4.84 14.77 -7.80
CA GLU A 179 4.34 14.41 -9.12
C GLU A 179 4.19 15.64 -10.04
N PHE A 180 3.69 16.75 -9.50
CA PHE A 180 3.57 18.00 -10.24
C PHE A 180 4.93 18.66 -10.52
N ALA A 181 5.90 18.51 -9.60
CA ALA A 181 7.29 18.92 -9.86
C ALA A 181 7.89 18.11 -11.02
N ARG A 182 7.59 16.81 -11.11
CA ARG A 182 8.02 15.97 -12.24
C ARG A 182 7.41 16.46 -13.55
N VAL A 183 6.09 16.71 -13.59
CA VAL A 183 5.41 17.29 -14.77
C VAL A 183 6.05 18.60 -15.19
N THR A 184 6.31 19.50 -14.22
CA THR A 184 6.97 20.79 -14.48
C THR A 184 8.36 20.59 -15.07
N ASN A 185 9.15 19.65 -14.55
CA ASN A 185 10.49 19.38 -15.05
C ASN A 185 10.46 18.76 -16.46
N GLU A 186 9.55 17.81 -16.71
CA GLU A 186 9.36 17.23 -18.06
C GLU A 186 8.98 18.29 -19.09
N ALA A 187 8.07 19.22 -18.73
CA ALA A 187 7.70 20.35 -19.58
C ALA A 187 8.88 21.29 -19.86
N ARG A 188 9.76 21.54 -18.87
CA ARG A 188 10.98 22.37 -19.05
C ARG A 188 11.98 21.74 -20.03
N VAL A 189 12.02 20.42 -20.14
CA VAL A 189 12.87 19.67 -21.08
C VAL A 189 12.24 19.60 -22.48
N GLY A 190 11.05 20.23 -22.68
CA GLY A 190 10.37 20.30 -23.97
C GLY A 190 9.33 19.24 -24.24
N ARG A 191 8.98 18.40 -23.22
CA ARG A 191 7.87 17.46 -23.34
C ARG A 191 6.53 18.19 -23.31
N SER A 192 5.54 17.66 -24.05
CA SER A 192 4.17 18.20 -23.99
C SER A 192 3.63 18.16 -22.56
N MET A 193 3.06 19.28 -22.09
CA MET A 193 2.40 19.34 -20.76
C MET A 193 1.28 18.32 -20.65
N MET A 194 0.50 18.13 -21.73
CA MET A 194 -0.62 17.17 -21.72
C MET A 194 -0.13 15.74 -21.60
N ASP A 195 0.92 15.36 -22.36
CA ASP A 195 1.50 14.01 -22.25
C ASP A 195 2.06 13.74 -20.86
N SER A 196 2.65 14.75 -20.22
CA SER A 196 3.19 14.64 -18.86
C SER A 196 2.07 14.49 -17.80
N LEU A 197 0.93 15.19 -17.98
CA LEU A 197 -0.25 15.06 -17.12
C LEU A 197 -0.92 13.68 -17.31
N ASP A 198 -1.02 13.20 -18.56
CA ASP A 198 -1.56 11.87 -18.85
C ASP A 198 -0.70 10.75 -18.25
N ASP A 199 0.63 10.90 -18.31
CA ASP A 199 1.55 9.96 -17.66
C ASP A 199 1.41 9.99 -16.14
N LEU A 200 1.19 11.16 -15.54
CA LEU A 200 0.89 11.29 -14.11
C LEU A 200 -0.40 10.53 -13.77
N ALA A 201 -1.47 10.72 -14.56
CA ALA A 201 -2.74 10.00 -14.36
C ALA A 201 -2.54 8.47 -14.39
N ARG A 202 -1.74 7.99 -15.34
CA ARG A 202 -1.39 6.57 -15.47
C ARG A 202 -0.57 6.04 -14.29
N ARG A 203 0.45 6.78 -13.84
CA ARG A 203 1.29 6.39 -12.68
C ARG A 203 0.47 6.31 -11.39
N MET A 204 -0.38 7.31 -11.16
CA MET A 204 -1.24 7.36 -9.97
C MET A 204 -2.46 6.45 -10.08
N ARG A 205 -2.72 5.86 -11.27
CA ARG A 205 -3.90 5.01 -11.55
C ARG A 205 -5.19 5.66 -11.04
N ASN A 206 -5.30 6.95 -11.20
CA ASN A 206 -6.43 7.73 -10.74
C ASN A 206 -7.33 8.09 -11.93
N GLU A 207 -8.51 7.47 -11.97
CA GLU A 207 -9.47 7.65 -13.05
C GLU A 207 -10.05 9.07 -13.07
N ASP A 208 -10.32 9.64 -11.89
CA ASP A 208 -10.86 11.00 -11.80
C ASP A 208 -9.83 12.01 -12.36
N PHE A 209 -8.53 11.84 -12.05
CA PHE A 209 -7.48 12.71 -12.60
C PHE A 209 -7.29 12.51 -14.11
N TYR A 210 -7.46 11.28 -14.62
CA TYR A 210 -7.45 11.03 -16.06
C TYR A 210 -8.54 11.81 -16.77
N TRP A 211 -9.77 11.81 -16.25
CA TRP A 211 -10.87 12.61 -16.83
C TRP A 211 -10.58 14.12 -16.78
N ILE A 212 -9.90 14.58 -15.72
CA ILE A 212 -9.46 15.98 -15.61
C ILE A 212 -8.48 16.33 -16.73
N THR A 213 -7.48 15.49 -16.98
CA THR A 213 -6.50 15.74 -18.05
C THR A 213 -7.17 15.78 -19.42
N GLN A 214 -8.15 14.89 -19.67
CA GLN A 214 -8.92 14.91 -20.91
C GLN A 214 -9.77 16.19 -21.03
N ALA A 215 -10.41 16.64 -19.96
CA ALA A 215 -11.17 17.89 -19.97
C ALA A 215 -10.28 19.11 -20.25
N ILE A 216 -9.08 19.16 -19.69
CA ILE A 216 -8.08 20.21 -19.98
C ILE A 216 -7.69 20.16 -21.46
N GLY A 217 -7.42 18.97 -22.01
CA GLY A 217 -7.08 18.79 -23.43
C GLY A 217 -8.15 19.31 -24.35
N ILE A 218 -9.39 18.87 -24.16
CA ILE A 218 -10.55 19.29 -24.95
C ILE A 218 -10.75 20.81 -24.86
N ASN A 219 -10.69 21.38 -23.65
CA ASN A 219 -10.87 22.83 -23.48
C ASN A 219 -9.79 23.64 -24.21
N ARG A 220 -8.55 23.13 -24.28
CA ARG A 220 -7.47 23.79 -25.05
C ARG A 220 -7.68 23.73 -26.56
N GLU A 221 -8.32 22.70 -27.08
CA GLU A 221 -8.62 22.55 -28.52
C GLU A 221 -9.83 23.40 -28.94
N VAL A 222 -10.91 23.35 -28.14
CA VAL A 222 -12.19 24.02 -28.43
C VAL A 222 -12.14 25.49 -28.03
N GLY A 223 -11.32 25.83 -27.05
CA GLY A 223 -11.31 27.13 -26.39
C GLY A 223 -12.36 27.20 -25.29
N GLY A 224 -12.24 28.21 -24.44
CA GLY A 224 -13.18 28.43 -23.34
C GLY A 224 -12.45 28.77 -22.04
N ASN A 225 -13.24 29.00 -20.97
CA ASN A 225 -12.71 29.27 -19.65
C ASN A 225 -12.35 27.96 -18.94
N LEU A 226 -11.07 27.64 -18.92
CA LEU A 226 -10.57 26.41 -18.26
C LEU A 226 -10.84 26.41 -16.75
N ALA A 227 -10.83 27.58 -16.10
CA ALA A 227 -11.10 27.68 -14.67
C ALA A 227 -12.52 27.21 -14.32
N ASP A 228 -13.50 27.60 -15.13
CA ASP A 228 -14.92 27.19 -14.92
C ASP A 228 -15.10 25.68 -15.15
N VAL A 229 -14.39 25.10 -16.11
CA VAL A 229 -14.40 23.65 -16.36
C VAL A 229 -13.84 22.91 -15.15
N LEU A 230 -12.69 23.34 -14.60
CA LEU A 230 -12.06 22.72 -13.45
C LEU A 230 -12.94 22.86 -12.18
N ASP A 231 -13.59 24.00 -11.98
CA ASP A 231 -14.54 24.18 -10.86
C ASP A 231 -15.73 23.22 -10.95
N ASN A 232 -16.29 23.04 -12.15
CA ASN A 232 -17.40 22.11 -12.35
C ASN A 232 -16.97 20.65 -12.11
N VAL A 233 -15.78 20.27 -12.55
CA VAL A 233 -15.22 18.94 -12.31
C VAL A 233 -14.95 18.75 -10.82
N SER A 234 -14.33 19.73 -10.14
CA SER A 234 -14.10 19.71 -8.70
C SER A 234 -15.40 19.51 -7.93
N LYS A 235 -16.45 20.27 -8.27
CA LYS A 235 -17.78 20.13 -7.66
C LYS A 235 -18.33 18.71 -7.83
N THR A 236 -18.24 18.15 -9.04
CA THR A 236 -18.71 16.78 -9.33
C THR A 236 -17.96 15.73 -8.52
N ILE A 237 -16.64 15.85 -8.43
CA ILE A 237 -15.78 14.94 -7.63
C ILE A 237 -16.13 15.04 -6.14
N ARG A 238 -16.35 16.26 -5.65
CA ARG A 238 -16.75 16.51 -4.26
C ARG A 238 -18.12 15.89 -3.95
N GLU A 239 -19.12 16.10 -4.78
CA GLU A 239 -20.45 15.52 -4.63
C GLU A 239 -20.41 14.00 -4.65
N ARG A 240 -19.65 13.40 -5.59
CA ARG A 240 -19.43 11.94 -5.66
C ARG A 240 -18.75 11.40 -4.42
N THR A 241 -17.73 12.09 -3.92
CA THR A 241 -17.00 11.69 -2.70
C THR A 241 -17.89 11.79 -1.47
N GLN A 242 -18.75 12.84 -1.40
CA GLN A 242 -19.69 13.01 -0.31
C GLN A 242 -20.77 11.92 -0.33
N MET A 243 -21.31 11.57 -1.50
CA MET A 243 -22.24 10.44 -1.64
C MET A 243 -21.60 9.12 -1.20
N LYS A 244 -20.35 8.84 -1.62
CA LYS A 244 -19.63 7.65 -1.17
C LYS A 244 -19.47 7.61 0.36
N ARG A 245 -19.18 8.76 1.00
CA ARG A 245 -19.07 8.85 2.46
C ARG A 245 -20.41 8.61 3.16
N GLN A 246 -21.49 9.15 2.61
CA GLN A 246 -22.84 8.93 3.16
C GLN A 246 -23.25 7.45 3.07
N VAL A 247 -23.04 6.82 1.92
CA VAL A 247 -23.28 5.38 1.74
C VAL A 247 -22.44 4.55 2.70
N ALA A 248 -21.16 4.89 2.85
CA ALA A 248 -20.28 4.21 3.81
C ALA A 248 -20.74 4.37 5.26
N ALA A 249 -21.24 5.56 5.65
CA ALA A 249 -21.80 5.80 6.98
C ALA A 249 -23.07 4.96 7.22
N LEU A 250 -23.98 4.91 6.26
CA LEU A 250 -25.18 4.07 6.35
C LEU A 250 -24.84 2.57 6.38
N ALA A 251 -23.86 2.15 5.61
CA ALA A 251 -23.37 0.77 5.64
C ALA A 251 -22.68 0.41 6.97
N ALA A 252 -22.07 1.39 7.65
CA ALA A 252 -21.43 1.18 8.95
C ALA A 252 -22.44 0.79 10.03
N ASP A 253 -23.62 1.42 10.07
CA ASP A 253 -24.71 1.10 10.99
C ASP A 253 -25.21 -0.34 10.77
N GLY A 254 -25.38 -0.74 9.51
CA GLY A 254 -25.74 -2.10 9.16
C GLY A 254 -24.63 -3.12 9.53
N THR A 255 -23.38 -2.75 9.36
CA THR A 255 -22.24 -3.61 9.73
C THR A 255 -22.17 -3.82 11.24
N LEU A 256 -22.37 -2.78 12.02
CA LEU A 256 -22.34 -2.85 13.48
C LEU A 256 -23.48 -3.73 14.03
N SER A 257 -24.68 -3.55 13.49
CA SER A 257 -25.84 -4.39 13.80
C SER A 257 -25.59 -5.86 13.44
N ALA A 258 -24.96 -6.11 12.28
CA ALA A 258 -24.60 -7.45 11.83
C ALA A 258 -23.59 -8.14 12.76
N ILE A 259 -22.57 -7.41 13.19
CA ILE A 259 -21.54 -7.92 14.12
C ILE A 259 -22.19 -8.27 15.46
N ILE A 260 -23.03 -7.39 16.01
CA ILE A 260 -23.74 -7.64 17.27
C ILE A 260 -24.62 -8.88 17.16
N LEU A 261 -25.40 -9.01 16.08
CA LEU A 261 -26.29 -10.15 15.88
C LEU A 261 -25.50 -11.46 15.74
N MET A 262 -24.34 -11.41 15.06
CA MET A 262 -23.49 -12.58 14.86
C MET A 262 -22.72 -12.98 16.13
N LEU A 263 -22.40 -12.00 16.98
CA LEU A 263 -21.71 -12.23 18.25
C LEU A 263 -22.66 -12.74 19.35
N LEU A 264 -23.97 -12.43 19.24
CA LEU A 264 -24.98 -12.71 20.27
C LEU A 264 -25.02 -14.19 20.68
N PRO A 265 -25.04 -15.19 19.78
CA PRO A 265 -25.06 -16.61 20.17
C PRO A 265 -23.83 -17.02 20.98
N PHE A 266 -22.66 -16.45 20.66
CA PHE A 266 -21.42 -16.75 21.39
C PHE A 266 -21.42 -16.12 22.77
N VAL A 267 -21.95 -14.90 22.91
CA VAL A 267 -22.11 -14.23 24.21
C VAL A 267 -23.09 -15.01 25.08
N ILE A 268 -24.23 -15.44 24.52
CA ILE A 268 -25.23 -16.26 25.28
C ILE A 268 -24.60 -17.60 25.70
N ALA A 269 -23.88 -18.28 24.81
CA ALA A 269 -23.19 -19.52 25.14
C ALA A 269 -22.16 -19.32 26.25
N LEU A 270 -21.40 -18.24 26.24
CA LEU A 270 -20.44 -17.90 27.30
C LEU A 270 -21.12 -17.62 28.62
N VAL A 271 -22.21 -16.84 28.62
CA VAL A 271 -23.00 -16.57 29.84
C VAL A 271 -23.58 -17.85 30.42
N LEU A 272 -24.15 -18.72 29.58
CA LEU A 272 -24.68 -20.01 30.03
C LEU A 272 -23.59 -20.95 30.57
N PHE A 273 -22.40 -20.90 29.99
CA PHE A 273 -21.24 -21.65 30.48
C PHE A 273 -20.84 -21.24 31.91
N ILE A 274 -20.93 -19.94 32.22
CA ILE A 274 -20.59 -19.39 33.54
C ILE A 274 -21.73 -19.66 34.57
N VAL A 275 -22.99 -19.40 34.15
CA VAL A 275 -24.15 -19.45 35.07
C VAL A 275 -24.62 -20.87 35.30
N SER A 276 -24.57 -21.73 34.28
CA SER A 276 -25.08 -23.11 34.39
C SER A 276 -24.22 -24.11 33.58
N PRO A 277 -23.03 -24.45 34.08
CA PRO A 277 -22.11 -25.37 33.39
C PRO A 277 -22.73 -26.77 33.19
N ALA A 278 -23.61 -27.21 34.08
CA ALA A 278 -24.30 -28.49 33.96
C ALA A 278 -25.29 -28.54 32.75
N TYR A 279 -25.85 -27.40 32.37
CA TYR A 279 -26.71 -27.32 31.18
C TYR A 279 -25.90 -27.46 29.88
N ILE A 280 -24.79 -26.78 29.83
CA ILE A 280 -23.90 -26.83 28.67
C ILE A 280 -23.24 -28.20 28.53
N SER A 281 -22.85 -28.86 29.63
CA SER A 281 -22.23 -30.19 29.56
C SER A 281 -23.19 -31.25 28.97
N LYS A 282 -24.50 -31.15 29.23
CA LYS A 282 -25.51 -32.04 28.61
C LYS A 282 -25.59 -31.87 27.11
N LEU A 283 -25.44 -30.62 26.61
CA LEU A 283 -25.47 -30.32 25.18
C LEU A 283 -24.30 -31.01 24.43
N PHE A 284 -23.15 -31.15 25.08
CA PHE A 284 -21.97 -31.82 24.51
C PHE A 284 -21.95 -33.33 24.77
N ALA A 285 -22.72 -33.82 25.75
CA ALA A 285 -22.77 -35.24 26.11
C ALA A 285 -23.72 -36.07 25.24
N GLU A 286 -24.76 -35.44 24.67
CA GLU A 286 -25.78 -36.13 23.89
C GLU A 286 -25.55 -35.95 22.38
N PRO A 287 -25.77 -36.99 21.53
CA PRO A 287 -25.61 -36.89 20.07
C PRO A 287 -26.60 -35.89 19.45
N LEU A 288 -27.78 -35.72 20.05
CA LEU A 288 -28.76 -34.72 19.64
C LEU A 288 -28.23 -33.30 19.81
N GLY A 289 -27.47 -33.05 20.88
CA GLY A 289 -26.83 -31.74 21.14
C GLY A 289 -25.80 -31.36 20.04
N TRP A 290 -25.02 -32.31 19.58
CA TRP A 290 -24.09 -32.10 18.45
C TRP A 290 -24.82 -31.79 17.17
N ALA A 291 -25.95 -32.45 16.90
CA ALA A 291 -26.77 -32.14 15.73
C ALA A 291 -27.35 -30.71 15.79
N MET A 292 -27.78 -30.27 16.98
CA MET A 292 -28.28 -28.89 17.17
C MET A 292 -27.18 -27.83 17.03
N ILE A 293 -25.97 -28.07 17.56
CA ILE A 293 -24.82 -27.20 17.40
C ILE A 293 -24.43 -27.11 15.93
N GLY A 294 -24.40 -28.24 15.22
CA GLY A 294 -24.11 -28.30 13.78
C GLY A 294 -25.12 -27.52 12.94
N ALA A 295 -26.41 -27.73 13.18
CA ALA A 295 -27.49 -27.02 12.49
C ALA A 295 -27.44 -25.50 12.77
N GLY A 296 -27.22 -25.10 14.03
CA GLY A 296 -27.05 -23.69 14.41
C GLY A 296 -25.83 -23.05 13.74
N GLY A 297 -24.71 -23.76 13.70
CA GLY A 297 -23.49 -23.30 13.01
C GLY A 297 -23.70 -23.10 11.52
N VAL A 298 -24.39 -24.02 10.84
CA VAL A 298 -24.74 -23.88 9.43
C VAL A 298 -25.66 -22.69 9.19
N MET A 299 -26.71 -22.52 10.00
CA MET A 299 -27.60 -21.35 9.91
C MET A 299 -26.84 -20.03 10.12
N LEU A 300 -25.95 -20.00 11.09
CA LEU A 300 -25.13 -18.82 11.38
C LEU A 300 -24.15 -18.51 10.23
N ALA A 301 -23.57 -19.51 9.60
CA ALA A 301 -22.72 -19.36 8.44
C ALA A 301 -23.50 -18.83 7.22
N ILE A 302 -24.69 -19.35 6.96
CA ILE A 302 -25.58 -18.87 5.88
C ILE A 302 -25.99 -17.42 6.14
N GLY A 303 -26.44 -17.10 7.36
CA GLY A 303 -26.82 -15.74 7.74
C GLY A 303 -25.66 -14.76 7.62
N GLY A 304 -24.46 -15.14 8.07
CA GLY A 304 -23.24 -14.33 7.95
C GLY A 304 -22.84 -14.09 6.49
N PHE A 305 -22.93 -15.10 5.66
CA PHE A 305 -22.67 -14.98 4.22
C PHE A 305 -23.64 -13.99 3.54
N TRP A 306 -24.93 -14.10 3.86
CA TRP A 306 -25.95 -13.18 3.31
C TRP A 306 -25.73 -11.75 3.79
N MET A 307 -25.46 -11.57 5.07
CA MET A 307 -25.15 -10.24 5.62
C MET A 307 -23.90 -9.64 4.99
N ALA A 308 -22.82 -10.40 4.86
CA ALA A 308 -21.60 -9.94 4.19
C ALA A 308 -21.85 -9.53 2.73
N LYS A 309 -22.74 -10.23 2.03
CA LYS A 309 -23.12 -9.90 0.65
C LYS A 309 -23.97 -8.64 0.55
N ILE A 310 -24.85 -8.40 1.51
CA ILE A 310 -25.70 -7.18 1.55
C ILE A 310 -24.86 -5.94 1.90
N ILE A 311 -23.93 -6.07 2.85
CA ILE A 311 -23.07 -4.96 3.29
C ILE A 311 -22.02 -4.60 2.22
N ASN A 312 -21.49 -5.57 1.47
CA ASN A 312 -20.51 -5.38 0.39
C ASN A 312 -21.17 -4.99 -0.94
N LEU A 313 -22.08 -4.03 -0.95
CA LEU A 313 -22.54 -3.41 -2.19
C LEU A 313 -21.39 -2.58 -2.77
N LYS A 314 -20.74 -3.10 -3.82
CA LYS A 314 -19.80 -2.36 -4.66
C LYS A 314 -20.57 -1.33 -5.49
N TYR A 315 -20.35 -0.05 -5.21
CA TYR A 315 -20.74 1.09 -6.06
C TYR A 315 -19.52 1.58 -6.86
#